data_035307b31c32c2271de7ef4860cbad90
#
_entry.id   035307b31c32c2271de7ef4860cbad90
#
_cell.length_a   1.000
_cell.length_b   1.000
_cell.length_c   1.000
_cell.angle_alpha   90.00
_cell.angle_beta   90.00
_cell.angle_gamma   90.00
#
_symmetry.space_group_name_H-M   'P 1'
#
loop_
_entity.id
_entity.type
_entity.pdbx_description
1 polymer ?
#
loop_
_entity_poly.entity_id
_entity_poly.type
_entity_poly.pdbx_seq_one_letter_code
_entity_poly.pdbx_strand_id
1 'polypeptide(L)'
;MLFRSGTISSSRIRQLITSGDVVTARELLGRHFKLEGVVVHGEKRGREIGYPTANLGSIENWTIPADGIYAGWLRVNNQTWPVAISIGTNPTFIGVRGRQVEAYALDEKDLDLYDKEAEVFFGWRLRDTLKFDGLDPLLEQMAIDCNQTKELTAGGIDG
;
A
#
# COMPACT_ATOMS: atom_id res chain seq x y z
N MET A 1 4.86 12.31 16.52
CA MET A 1 6.10 11.74 16.99
C MET A 1 7.11 12.81 17.31
N LEU A 2 7.81 12.64 18.41
CA LEU A 2 8.86 13.56 18.80
C LEU A 2 10.22 13.10 18.29
N PHE A 3 10.90 13.98 17.60
CA PHE A 3 12.26 13.75 17.19
C PHE A 3 13.21 14.31 18.24
N ARG A 4 13.89 13.41 18.89
CA ARG A 4 14.83 13.82 19.92
C ARG A 4 16.16 14.24 19.33
N SER A 5 16.75 15.27 19.88
CA SER A 5 18.12 15.70 19.59
C SER A 5 18.41 16.05 18.13
N GLY A 6 17.41 16.19 17.31
CA GLY A 6 17.61 16.50 15.90
C GLY A 6 18.31 15.44 15.07
N THR A 7 18.54 14.24 15.64
CA THR A 7 19.15 13.14 14.90
C THR A 7 18.25 12.53 13.86
N ILE A 8 16.93 12.69 14.03
CA ILE A 8 15.92 12.20 13.10
C ILE A 8 15.21 13.40 12.51
N SER A 9 15.35 13.59 11.20
CA SER A 9 14.72 14.70 10.52
C SER A 9 13.61 14.21 9.60
N SER A 10 12.67 15.12 9.32
CA SER A 10 11.62 14.84 8.33
C SER A 10 12.21 14.52 6.96
N SER A 11 13.32 15.15 6.60
CA SER A 11 14.00 14.91 5.33
C SER A 11 14.52 13.48 5.24
N ARG A 12 15.09 12.97 6.33
CA ARG A 12 15.59 11.60 6.34
C ARG A 12 14.45 10.59 6.20
N ILE A 13 13.37 10.82 6.91
CA ILE A 13 12.20 9.93 6.81
C ILE A 13 11.64 9.95 5.39
N ARG A 14 11.52 11.13 4.76
CA ARG A 14 11.08 11.24 3.38
C ARG A 14 12.00 10.50 2.42
N GLN A 15 13.31 10.58 2.63
CA GLN A 15 14.28 9.84 1.81
C GLN A 15 14.07 8.31 1.92
N LEU A 16 13.86 7.84 3.13
CA LEU A 16 13.60 6.41 3.35
C LEU A 16 12.31 5.97 2.65
N ILE A 17 11.25 6.74 2.80
CA ILE A 17 9.97 6.43 2.15
C ILE A 17 10.11 6.44 0.63
N THR A 18 10.74 7.47 0.07
CA THR A 18 10.90 7.57 -1.39
C THR A 18 11.82 6.50 -1.96
N SER A 19 12.69 5.92 -1.14
CA SER A 19 13.52 4.78 -1.56
C SER A 19 12.85 3.43 -1.29
N GLY A 20 11.69 3.41 -0.63
CA GLY A 20 10.96 2.19 -0.35
C GLY A 20 11.31 1.52 0.96
N ASP A 21 12.17 2.13 1.77
CA ASP A 21 12.60 1.55 3.05
C ASP A 21 11.63 1.91 4.16
N VAL A 22 10.46 1.31 4.12
CA VAL A 22 9.40 1.58 5.08
C VAL A 22 9.70 0.97 6.46
N VAL A 23 10.55 -0.05 6.51
CA VAL A 23 10.94 -0.69 7.78
C VAL A 23 11.81 0.25 8.61
N THR A 24 12.86 0.82 8.01
CA THR A 24 13.72 1.79 8.71
C THR A 24 12.93 3.04 9.07
N ALA A 25 12.05 3.50 8.18
CA ALA A 25 11.18 4.63 8.48
C ALA A 25 10.31 4.35 9.71
N ARG A 26 9.77 3.13 9.84
CA ARG A 26 9.01 2.74 11.02
C ARG A 26 9.84 2.83 12.29
N GLU A 27 11.07 2.35 12.25
CA GLU A 27 11.97 2.41 13.40
C GLU A 27 12.19 3.86 13.86
N LEU A 28 12.39 4.78 12.91
CA LEU A 28 12.60 6.18 13.22
C LEU A 28 11.33 6.90 13.63
N LEU A 29 10.19 6.54 13.04
CA LEU A 29 8.89 7.14 13.39
C LEU A 29 8.31 6.60 14.69
N GLY A 30 8.68 5.38 15.09
CA GLY A 30 8.05 4.69 16.21
C GLY A 30 6.68 4.12 15.87
N ARG A 31 6.31 4.12 14.59
CA ARG A 31 5.03 3.59 14.10
C ARG A 31 5.15 3.29 12.61
N HIS A 32 4.20 2.53 12.07
CA HIS A 32 4.15 2.27 10.64
C HIS A 32 3.90 3.58 9.89
N PHE A 33 4.58 3.74 8.76
CA PHE A 33 4.27 4.84 7.85
C PHE A 33 2.89 4.60 7.24
N LYS A 34 2.09 5.65 7.14
CA LYS A 34 0.76 5.55 6.56
C LYS A 34 0.49 6.66 5.55
N LEU A 35 -0.39 6.37 4.62
CA LEU A 35 -1.01 7.35 3.75
C LEU A 35 -2.48 7.46 4.13
N GLU A 36 -2.99 8.68 4.09
CA GLU A 36 -4.41 8.92 4.29
C GLU A 36 -5.01 9.49 3.02
N GLY A 37 -6.19 9.04 2.67
CA GLY A 37 -6.87 9.51 1.48
C GLY A 37 -8.30 9.03 1.44
N VAL A 38 -8.89 9.10 0.27
CA VAL A 38 -10.27 8.68 0.03
C VAL A 38 -10.26 7.55 -0.98
N VAL A 39 -11.05 6.51 -0.73
CA VAL A 39 -11.16 5.40 -1.67
C VAL A 39 -11.87 5.88 -2.92
N VAL A 40 -11.23 5.73 -4.06
CA VAL A 40 -11.75 6.15 -5.36
C VAL A 40 -11.84 4.96 -6.31
N HIS A 41 -12.59 5.12 -7.38
CA HIS A 41 -12.68 4.09 -8.41
C HIS A 41 -11.37 4.02 -9.19
N GLY A 42 -10.87 2.80 -9.37
CA GLY A 42 -9.68 2.53 -10.17
C GLY A 42 -10.01 1.63 -11.33
N GLU A 43 -9.01 0.91 -11.84
CA GLU A 43 -9.18 0.01 -12.96
C GLU A 43 -9.96 -1.26 -12.64
N LYS A 44 -10.24 -1.53 -11.38
CA LYS A 44 -10.95 -2.73 -10.95
C LYS A 44 -10.26 -4.05 -11.35
N ARG A 45 -8.95 -3.97 -11.61
CA ARG A 45 -8.18 -5.15 -12.03
C ARG A 45 -8.21 -6.26 -10.97
N GLY A 46 -8.13 -5.89 -9.71
CA GLY A 46 -8.21 -6.86 -8.63
C GLY A 46 -9.54 -7.59 -8.59
N ARG A 47 -10.62 -6.91 -8.95
CA ARG A 47 -11.95 -7.50 -9.00
C ARG A 47 -12.03 -8.58 -10.08
N GLU A 48 -11.41 -8.33 -11.24
CA GLU A 48 -11.36 -9.30 -12.33
C GLU A 48 -10.60 -10.57 -11.97
N ILE A 49 -9.62 -10.45 -11.09
CA ILE A 49 -8.76 -11.56 -10.66
C ILE A 49 -9.12 -12.08 -9.27
N GLY A 50 -10.23 -11.63 -8.70
CA GLY A 50 -10.78 -12.18 -7.47
C GLY A 50 -10.37 -11.50 -6.17
N TYR A 51 -9.74 -10.32 -6.24
CA TYR A 51 -9.33 -9.57 -5.05
C TYR A 51 -10.04 -8.22 -5.01
N PRO A 52 -10.78 -7.91 -3.92
CA PRO A 52 -11.30 -6.56 -3.74
C PRO A 52 -10.15 -5.58 -3.61
N THR A 53 -10.24 -4.45 -4.32
CA THR A 53 -9.20 -3.42 -4.28
C THR A 53 -9.75 -2.09 -3.81
N ALA A 54 -8.93 -1.36 -3.07
CA ALA A 54 -9.19 0.02 -2.71
C ALA A 54 -8.10 0.89 -3.34
N ASN A 55 -8.50 1.83 -4.17
CA ASN A 55 -7.59 2.80 -4.75
C ASN A 55 -7.64 4.06 -3.90
N LEU A 56 -6.49 4.53 -3.46
CA LEU A 56 -6.40 5.69 -2.58
C LEU A 56 -6.20 6.95 -3.39
N GLY A 57 -7.16 7.87 -3.29
CA GLY A 57 -7.07 9.20 -3.91
C GLY A 57 -6.77 10.27 -2.88
N SER A 58 -6.65 11.52 -3.35
CA SER A 58 -6.38 12.70 -2.51
C SER A 58 -5.05 12.60 -1.76
N ILE A 59 -4.04 12.06 -2.42
CA ILE A 59 -2.72 11.82 -1.81
C ILE A 59 -1.61 12.70 -2.42
N GLU A 60 -1.98 13.72 -3.18
CA GLU A 60 -1.01 14.54 -3.94
C GLU A 60 0.02 15.23 -3.05
N ASN A 61 -0.36 15.55 -1.83
CA ASN A 61 0.52 16.24 -0.88
C ASN A 61 1.27 15.30 0.05
N TRP A 62 1.12 14.00 -0.15
CA TRP A 62 1.78 12.99 0.70
C TRP A 62 3.09 12.52 0.05
N THR A 63 4.04 12.15 0.90
CA THR A 63 5.25 11.46 0.44
C THR A 63 4.88 10.02 0.11
N ILE A 64 4.97 9.66 -1.16
CA ILE A 64 4.57 8.33 -1.63
C ILE A 64 5.77 7.39 -1.63
N PRO A 65 5.67 6.18 -1.06
CA PRO A 65 6.76 5.21 -1.13
C PRO A 65 7.15 4.86 -2.57
N ALA A 66 8.35 4.31 -2.74
CA ALA A 66 8.83 3.89 -4.05
C ALA A 66 7.87 2.90 -4.70
N ASP A 67 7.86 2.87 -6.02
CA ASP A 67 7.07 1.88 -6.76
C ASP A 67 7.43 0.47 -6.32
N GLY A 68 6.45 -0.38 -6.21
CA GLY A 68 6.64 -1.76 -5.78
C GLY A 68 5.41 -2.32 -5.09
N ILE A 69 5.60 -3.51 -4.52
CA ILE A 69 4.54 -4.19 -3.79
C ILE A 69 4.94 -4.23 -2.31
N TYR A 70 3.98 -3.94 -1.45
CA TYR A 70 4.19 -3.85 -0.01
C TYR A 70 3.17 -4.70 0.72
N ALA A 71 3.50 -5.09 1.94
CA ALA A 71 2.57 -5.72 2.86
C ALA A 71 2.22 -4.72 3.96
N GLY A 72 0.96 -4.67 4.33
CA GLY A 72 0.52 -3.74 5.38
C GLY A 72 -0.95 -3.90 5.70
N TRP A 73 -1.60 -2.79 6.04
CA TRP A 73 -2.99 -2.78 6.50
C TRP A 73 -3.77 -1.63 5.89
N LEU A 74 -5.05 -1.88 5.70
CA LEU A 74 -6.03 -0.86 5.31
C LEU A 74 -6.99 -0.68 6.48
N ARG A 75 -7.22 0.57 6.88
CA ARG A 75 -8.16 0.91 7.94
C ARG A 75 -9.23 1.87 7.43
N VAL A 76 -10.48 1.48 7.60
CA VAL A 76 -11.65 2.31 7.27
C VAL A 76 -12.68 2.12 8.37
N ASN A 77 -13.19 3.21 8.93
CA ASN A 77 -14.23 3.17 9.98
C ASN A 77 -13.89 2.24 11.15
N ASN A 78 -12.64 2.29 11.63
CA ASN A 78 -12.14 1.48 12.73
C ASN A 78 -12.03 -0.03 12.44
N GLN A 79 -12.25 -0.42 11.20
CA GLN A 79 -11.97 -1.78 10.76
C GLN A 79 -10.62 -1.81 10.06
N THR A 80 -9.84 -2.85 10.34
CA THR A 80 -8.48 -3.00 9.80
C THR A 80 -8.35 -4.36 9.11
N TRP A 81 -7.87 -4.34 7.88
CA TRP A 81 -7.64 -5.56 7.10
C TRP A 81 -6.19 -5.64 6.68
N PRO A 82 -5.58 -6.84 6.71
CA PRO A 82 -4.30 -7.01 6.06
C PRO A 82 -4.46 -6.88 4.55
N VAL A 83 -3.53 -6.17 3.91
CA VAL A 83 -3.58 -5.91 2.48
C VAL A 83 -2.21 -6.04 1.84
N ALA A 84 -2.18 -6.47 0.60
CA ALA A 84 -1.03 -6.25 -0.27
C ALA A 84 -1.23 -4.91 -0.96
N ILE A 85 -0.18 -4.10 -1.02
CA ILE A 85 -0.27 -2.72 -1.51
C ILE A 85 0.59 -2.59 -2.76
N SER A 86 0.02 -2.08 -3.83
CA SER A 86 0.74 -1.83 -5.08
C SER A 86 0.88 -0.34 -5.31
N ILE A 87 2.11 0.11 -5.53
CA ILE A 87 2.39 1.50 -5.90
C ILE A 87 3.04 1.52 -7.27
N GLY A 88 2.51 2.33 -8.16
CA GLY A 88 3.06 2.49 -9.48
C GLY A 88 2.27 3.46 -10.33
N THR A 89 2.78 3.74 -11.52
CA THR A 89 2.07 4.52 -12.51
C THR A 89 1.33 3.58 -13.44
N ASN A 90 0.14 3.97 -13.86
CA ASN A 90 -0.61 3.21 -14.84
C ASN A 90 -0.60 3.92 -16.17
N PRO A 91 0.18 3.44 -17.15
CA PRO A 91 0.29 4.11 -18.44
C PRO A 91 -0.97 4.01 -19.29
N THR A 92 -1.92 3.14 -18.95
CA THR A 92 -3.16 2.99 -19.70
C THR A 92 -4.20 4.05 -19.35
N PHE A 93 -4.00 4.80 -18.25
CA PHE A 93 -4.90 5.88 -17.88
C PHE A 93 -4.50 7.17 -18.56
N ILE A 94 -5.27 7.55 -19.55
CA ILE A 94 -5.06 8.82 -20.26
C ILE A 94 -5.48 9.95 -19.32
N GLY A 95 -4.58 10.89 -19.08
CA GLY A 95 -4.84 12.04 -18.21
C GLY A 95 -4.58 11.84 -16.74
N VAL A 96 -4.36 10.62 -16.29
CA VAL A 96 -3.95 10.38 -14.92
C VAL A 96 -2.44 10.57 -14.84
N ARG A 97 -2.04 11.53 -14.04
CA ARG A 97 -0.62 11.80 -13.80
C ARG A 97 -0.32 11.49 -12.36
N GLY A 98 0.85 10.90 -12.13
CA GLY A 98 1.28 10.56 -10.81
C GLY A 98 1.07 9.08 -10.52
N ARG A 99 1.37 8.74 -9.28
CA ARG A 99 1.45 7.35 -8.87
C ARG A 99 0.16 6.94 -8.19
N GLN A 100 -0.23 5.69 -8.42
CA GLN A 100 -1.43 5.12 -7.85
C GLN A 100 -1.08 4.21 -6.69
N VAL A 101 -1.93 4.21 -5.67
CA VAL A 101 -1.82 3.33 -4.50
C VAL A 101 -3.06 2.45 -4.49
N GLU A 102 -2.86 1.15 -4.66
CA GLU A 102 -3.94 0.16 -4.61
C GLU A 102 -3.70 -0.80 -3.46
N ALA A 103 -4.72 -1.05 -2.66
CA ALA A 103 -4.67 -2.04 -1.59
C ALA A 103 -5.59 -3.21 -1.94
N TYR A 104 -5.03 -4.42 -1.92
CA TYR A 104 -5.78 -5.65 -2.19
C TYR A 104 -6.10 -6.31 -0.85
N ALA A 105 -7.39 -6.38 -0.52
CA ALA A 105 -7.83 -6.95 0.75
C ALA A 105 -7.77 -8.47 0.71
N LEU A 106 -7.07 -9.05 1.67
CA LEU A 106 -6.89 -10.49 1.76
C LEU A 106 -8.11 -11.13 2.42
N ASP A 107 -8.50 -12.30 1.89
CA ASP A 107 -9.60 -13.11 2.45
C ASP A 107 -10.96 -12.41 2.50
N GLU A 108 -11.10 -11.30 1.79
CA GLU A 108 -12.37 -10.59 1.67
C GLU A 108 -12.92 -10.77 0.26
N LYS A 109 -14.24 -10.75 0.12
CA LYS A 109 -14.88 -10.94 -1.18
C LYS A 109 -15.64 -9.71 -1.65
N ASP A 110 -16.33 -9.04 -0.76
CA ASP A 110 -17.18 -7.91 -1.12
C ASP A 110 -16.90 -6.74 -0.18
N LEU A 111 -15.95 -5.89 -0.56
CA LEU A 111 -15.71 -4.65 0.15
C LEU A 111 -16.12 -3.48 -0.74
N ASP A 112 -17.06 -2.69 -0.26
CA ASP A 112 -17.44 -1.44 -0.90
C ASP A 112 -17.04 -0.30 0.02
N LEU A 113 -15.90 0.30 -0.30
CA LEU A 113 -15.32 1.35 0.50
C LEU A 113 -15.24 2.68 -0.25
N TYR A 114 -15.87 2.77 -1.41
CA TYR A 114 -15.82 3.97 -2.25
C TYR A 114 -16.30 5.20 -1.48
N ASP A 115 -15.60 6.31 -1.70
CA ASP A 115 -15.87 7.62 -1.10
C ASP A 115 -15.63 7.69 0.42
N LYS A 116 -15.11 6.62 1.02
CA LYS A 116 -14.76 6.61 2.44
C LYS A 116 -13.33 7.03 2.66
N GLU A 117 -13.10 7.70 3.78
CA GLU A 117 -11.74 8.02 4.20
C GLU A 117 -11.04 6.74 4.63
N ALA A 118 -9.79 6.60 4.22
CA ALA A 118 -9.02 5.38 4.46
C ALA A 118 -7.58 5.71 4.85
N GLU A 119 -7.01 4.83 5.66
CA GLU A 119 -5.59 4.86 6.01
C GLU A 119 -4.95 3.59 5.48
N VAL A 120 -3.82 3.74 4.79
CA VAL A 120 -3.03 2.60 4.31
C VAL A 120 -1.70 2.61 5.05
N PHE A 121 -1.46 1.56 5.82
CA PHE A 121 -0.25 1.41 6.62
C PHE A 121 0.73 0.48 5.93
N PHE A 122 1.99 0.91 5.84
CA PHE A 122 3.05 0.16 5.16
C PHE A 122 3.92 -0.54 6.17
N GLY A 123 3.87 -1.87 6.18
CA GLY A 123 4.69 -2.68 7.08
C GLY A 123 6.02 -3.09 6.47
N TRP A 124 6.00 -3.65 5.29
CA TRP A 124 7.19 -4.20 4.63
C TRP A 124 7.12 -4.02 3.12
N ARG A 125 8.27 -3.88 2.48
CA ARG A 125 8.37 -3.89 1.03
C ARG A 125 8.67 -5.32 0.58
N LEU A 126 7.85 -5.86 -0.30
CA LEU A 126 7.98 -7.23 -0.77
C LEU A 126 8.87 -7.34 -2.00
N ARG A 127 8.70 -6.46 -2.98
CA ARG A 127 9.41 -6.55 -4.24
C ARG A 127 9.19 -5.32 -5.11
N ASP A 128 9.98 -5.22 -6.18
CA ASP A 128 9.77 -4.23 -7.22
C ASP A 128 8.53 -4.58 -8.06
N THR A 129 8.06 -3.61 -8.82
CA THR A 129 7.01 -3.84 -9.81
C THR A 129 7.52 -4.76 -10.91
N LEU A 130 6.67 -5.68 -11.36
CA LEU A 130 6.99 -6.60 -12.44
C LEU A 130 5.95 -6.46 -13.54
N LYS A 131 6.39 -6.72 -14.78
CA LYS A 131 5.50 -6.84 -15.92
C LYS A 131 5.20 -8.32 -16.15
N PHE A 132 3.98 -8.63 -16.52
CA PHE A 132 3.55 -10.01 -16.72
C PHE A 132 3.04 -10.20 -18.15
N ASP A 133 3.42 -11.32 -18.75
CA ASP A 133 2.95 -11.71 -20.08
C ASP A 133 1.68 -12.55 -19.96
N GLY A 134 0.61 -11.91 -19.53
CA GLY A 134 -0.69 -12.55 -19.43
C GLY A 134 -1.19 -12.66 -18.02
N LEU A 135 -2.38 -13.26 -17.88
CA LEU A 135 -3.10 -13.32 -16.62
C LEU A 135 -2.51 -14.38 -15.67
N ASP A 136 -2.14 -15.54 -16.18
CA ASP A 136 -1.67 -16.64 -15.32
C ASP A 136 -0.42 -16.27 -14.51
N PRO A 137 0.64 -15.73 -15.12
CA PRO A 137 1.81 -15.29 -14.34
C PRO A 137 1.46 -14.21 -13.31
N LEU A 138 0.54 -13.31 -13.65
CA LEU A 138 0.09 -12.27 -12.72
C LEU A 138 -0.61 -12.89 -11.51
N LEU A 139 -1.52 -13.84 -11.74
CA LEU A 139 -2.25 -14.52 -10.66
C LEU A 139 -1.31 -15.31 -9.75
N GLU A 140 -0.32 -15.99 -10.33
CA GLU A 140 0.68 -16.72 -9.55
C GLU A 140 1.47 -15.79 -8.64
N GLN A 141 1.93 -14.66 -9.17
CA GLN A 141 2.69 -13.70 -8.37
C GLN A 141 1.81 -13.05 -7.30
N MET A 142 0.58 -12.74 -7.61
CA MET A 142 -0.34 -12.20 -6.61
C MET A 142 -0.59 -13.17 -5.47
N ALA A 143 -0.69 -14.47 -5.77
CA ALA A 143 -0.84 -15.49 -4.73
C ALA A 143 0.39 -15.53 -3.81
N ILE A 144 1.58 -15.43 -4.38
CA ILE A 144 2.82 -15.37 -3.60
C ILE A 144 2.84 -14.12 -2.71
N ASP A 145 2.52 -12.96 -3.28
CA ASP A 145 2.49 -11.69 -2.54
C ASP A 145 1.47 -11.75 -1.39
N CYS A 146 0.30 -12.29 -1.65
CA CYS A 146 -0.74 -12.42 -0.63
C CYS A 146 -0.33 -13.36 0.50
N ASN A 147 0.32 -14.48 0.17
CA ASN A 147 0.81 -15.43 1.18
C ASN A 147 1.89 -14.79 2.05
N GLN A 148 2.84 -14.06 1.44
CA GLN A 148 3.85 -13.33 2.20
C GLN A 148 3.21 -12.28 3.11
N THR A 149 2.22 -11.56 2.59
CA THR A 149 1.51 -10.55 3.35
C THR A 149 0.81 -11.17 4.57
N LYS A 150 0.16 -12.31 4.39
CA LYS A 150 -0.50 -13.02 5.50
C LYS A 150 0.49 -13.40 6.59
N GLU A 151 1.64 -13.92 6.22
CA GLU A 151 2.68 -14.28 7.16
C GLU A 151 3.21 -13.07 7.94
N LEU A 152 3.51 -11.99 7.22
CA LEU A 152 4.07 -10.79 7.83
C LEU A 152 3.06 -10.07 8.72
N THR A 153 1.79 -10.08 8.35
CA THR A 153 0.75 -9.35 9.08
C THR A 153 0.06 -10.19 10.17
N ALA A 154 0.48 -11.43 10.35
CA ALA A 154 -0.17 -12.36 11.30
C ALA A 154 -0.20 -11.85 12.73
N GLY A 155 0.77 -11.04 13.14
CA GLY A 155 0.82 -10.46 14.48
C GLY A 155 -0.09 -9.23 14.66
N GLY A 156 -0.75 -8.78 13.61
CA GLY A 156 -1.57 -7.58 13.64
C GLY A 156 -0.75 -6.30 13.51
N ILE A 157 -1.46 -5.17 13.38
CA ILE A 157 -0.81 -3.87 13.12
C ILE A 157 0.04 -3.40 14.29
N ASP A 158 -0.32 -3.80 15.50
CA ASP A 158 0.38 -3.41 16.72
C ASP A 158 1.37 -4.48 17.19
N GLY A 159 1.50 -5.53 16.44
CA GLY A 159 2.35 -6.68 16.78
C GLY A 159 3.80 -6.55 16.36
#